data_6438d8ea68a92b3c092a1fa1df6abc2d
#
_entry.id   6438d8ea68a92b3c092a1fa1df6abc2d
#
_cell.length_a   1.000
_cell.length_b   1.000
_cell.length_c   1.000
_cell.angle_alpha   90.00
_cell.angle_beta   90.00
_cell.angle_gamma   90.00
#
_symmetry.space_group_name_H-M   'P 1'
#
loop_
_entity.id
_entity.type
_entity.pdbx_description
1 polymer ?
#
loop_
_entity_poly.entity_id
_entity_poly.type
_entity_poly.pdbx_seq_one_letter_code
_entity_poly.pdbx_strand_id
1 'polypeptide(L)'
;MRLEYIGLSELSGSLIALEGVKNVAYDEMAEVTLENGERRYGRVILIDGDRVVLQVFEGTRGISLENASTHFTGKSMDIALSKEMLGRVFDGAGRPIDALGEIYPEERRNINGSAINPVSRKYPRSCIYTGISAIDGCATLIRGQKLPIFSGSGMKHNELAAQLVRQARVPNQDGEFAIVFAAMGVKNDTAEFFRRSFEEAGALSRVVMFLNLASDPIIERILTPRCALTAAEYLAFNHGYHVLVIMTDMTSYCEAVREFSSSKGEIPSRKGFPAYLYSDLASLYERAGMIQGKEGSVTQVPILTMPNDDIT
;
A
#
# COMPACT_ATOMS: atom_id res chain seq x y z
N MET A 1 1.48 -17.42 -26.87
CA MET A 1 0.19 -18.12 -26.76
C MET A 1 -0.23 -17.96 -25.30
N ARG A 2 -1.31 -17.26 -25.03
CA ARG A 2 -1.81 -17.11 -23.66
C ARG A 2 -2.58 -18.37 -23.31
N LEU A 3 -2.13 -19.12 -22.30
CA LEU A 3 -2.85 -20.29 -21.81
C LEU A 3 -4.00 -19.80 -20.93
N GLU A 4 -5.19 -20.28 -21.19
CA GLU A 4 -6.40 -20.06 -20.42
C GLU A 4 -6.81 -21.38 -19.79
N TYR A 5 -7.01 -21.36 -18.48
CA TYR A 5 -7.41 -22.51 -17.70
C TYR A 5 -8.91 -22.38 -17.38
N ILE A 6 -9.71 -23.35 -17.82
CA ILE A 6 -11.16 -23.35 -17.62
C ILE A 6 -11.49 -24.31 -16.47
N GLY A 7 -12.32 -23.84 -15.54
CA GLY A 7 -12.70 -24.59 -14.36
C GLY A 7 -11.73 -24.44 -13.20
N LEU A 8 -12.24 -24.67 -12.01
CA LEU A 8 -11.53 -24.59 -10.74
C LEU A 8 -11.67 -25.91 -10.00
N SER A 9 -10.65 -26.35 -9.28
CA SER A 9 -10.73 -27.57 -8.46
C SER A 9 -11.36 -27.31 -7.09
N GLU A 10 -11.18 -26.09 -6.52
CA GLU A 10 -11.69 -25.76 -5.20
C GLU A 10 -11.96 -24.25 -5.05
N LEU A 11 -12.96 -23.92 -4.24
CA LEU A 11 -13.31 -22.56 -3.81
C LEU A 11 -13.41 -22.53 -2.28
N SER A 12 -12.62 -21.68 -1.63
CA SER A 12 -12.65 -21.52 -0.18
C SER A 12 -12.38 -20.07 0.23
N GLY A 13 -13.38 -19.37 0.75
CA GLY A 13 -13.27 -17.96 1.13
C GLY A 13 -12.86 -17.07 -0.05
N SER A 14 -11.70 -16.42 0.03
CA SER A 14 -11.12 -15.64 -1.06
C SER A 14 -10.14 -16.44 -1.94
N LEU A 15 -10.02 -17.75 -1.70
CA LEU A 15 -9.06 -18.61 -2.37
C LEU A 15 -9.74 -19.46 -3.44
N ILE A 16 -9.06 -19.65 -4.57
CA ILE A 16 -9.42 -20.59 -5.62
C ILE A 16 -8.22 -21.48 -5.93
N ALA A 17 -8.47 -22.75 -6.18
CA ALA A 17 -7.44 -23.68 -6.59
C ALA A 17 -7.69 -24.16 -8.02
N LEU A 18 -6.59 -24.30 -8.76
CA LEU A 18 -6.56 -24.89 -10.12
C LEU A 18 -5.59 -26.07 -10.11
N GLU A 19 -5.88 -27.05 -10.95
CA GLU A 19 -4.99 -28.19 -11.21
C GLU A 19 -4.51 -28.20 -12.67
N GLY A 20 -3.42 -28.91 -12.93
CA GLY A 20 -2.84 -29.00 -14.26
C GLY A 20 -2.15 -27.72 -14.74
N VAL A 21 -1.85 -26.80 -13.84
CA VAL A 21 -1.24 -25.51 -14.16
C VAL A 21 0.28 -25.68 -14.30
N LYS A 22 0.85 -25.08 -15.36
CA LYS A 22 2.30 -25.15 -15.65
C LYS A 22 2.88 -23.77 -15.87
N ASN A 23 4.17 -23.61 -15.52
CA ASN A 23 4.95 -22.40 -15.76
C ASN A 23 4.38 -21.13 -15.11
N VAL A 24 3.94 -21.25 -13.87
CA VAL A 24 3.44 -20.14 -13.06
C VAL A 24 4.41 -19.86 -11.92
N ALA A 25 4.63 -18.59 -11.62
CA ALA A 25 5.52 -18.16 -10.55
C ALA A 25 4.73 -17.78 -9.28
N TYR A 26 5.41 -17.85 -8.15
CA TYR A 26 4.87 -17.34 -6.88
C TYR A 26 4.68 -15.81 -6.99
N ASP A 27 3.60 -15.28 -6.41
CA ASP A 27 3.20 -13.86 -6.47
C ASP A 27 2.84 -13.35 -7.88
N GLU A 28 2.65 -14.25 -8.84
CA GLU A 28 2.20 -13.91 -10.18
C GLU A 28 0.73 -13.51 -10.17
N MET A 29 0.40 -12.49 -10.94
CA MET A 29 -0.97 -12.02 -11.13
C MET A 29 -1.74 -12.92 -12.10
N ALA A 30 -2.98 -13.18 -11.76
CA ALA A 30 -3.93 -13.88 -12.61
C ALA A 30 -5.23 -13.05 -12.77
N GLU A 31 -5.80 -13.13 -13.95
CA GLU A 31 -7.12 -12.60 -14.26
C GLU A 31 -8.13 -13.76 -14.29
N VAL A 32 -9.16 -13.66 -13.48
CA VAL A 32 -10.24 -14.65 -13.39
C VAL A 32 -11.48 -14.03 -14.02
N THR A 33 -11.92 -14.59 -15.14
CA THR A 33 -13.13 -14.14 -15.85
C THR A 33 -14.30 -15.01 -15.44
N LEU A 34 -15.35 -14.38 -14.93
CA LEU A 34 -16.60 -15.02 -14.52
C LEU A 34 -17.47 -15.29 -15.77
N GLU A 35 -18.47 -16.15 -15.62
CA GLU A 35 -19.43 -16.50 -16.65
C GLU A 35 -20.20 -15.28 -17.21
N ASN A 36 -20.43 -14.26 -16.40
CA ASN A 36 -21.07 -13.01 -16.78
C ASN A 36 -20.14 -12.03 -17.52
N GLY A 37 -18.87 -12.40 -17.75
CA GLY A 37 -17.84 -11.56 -18.33
C GLY A 37 -17.15 -10.59 -17.37
N GLU A 38 -17.53 -10.58 -16.09
CA GLU A 38 -16.84 -9.82 -15.04
C GLU A 38 -15.43 -10.37 -14.86
N ARG A 39 -14.46 -9.47 -14.72
CA ARG A 39 -13.06 -9.83 -14.49
C ARG A 39 -12.66 -9.50 -13.08
N ARG A 40 -12.00 -10.43 -12.43
CA ARG A 40 -11.40 -10.27 -11.11
C ARG A 40 -9.93 -10.58 -11.18
N TYR A 41 -9.18 -9.94 -10.30
CA TYR A 41 -7.75 -10.15 -10.21
C TYR A 41 -7.40 -10.96 -8.98
N GLY A 42 -6.37 -11.79 -9.14
CA GLY A 42 -5.84 -12.58 -8.06
C GLY A 42 -4.32 -12.71 -8.19
N ARG A 43 -3.71 -13.23 -7.14
CA ARG A 43 -2.28 -13.55 -7.15
C ARG A 43 -2.04 -14.99 -6.69
N VAL A 44 -0.98 -15.56 -7.20
CA VAL A 44 -0.53 -16.90 -6.81
C VAL A 44 0.06 -16.84 -5.40
N ILE A 45 -0.49 -17.65 -4.49
CA ILE A 45 -0.05 -17.71 -3.09
C ILE A 45 0.53 -19.06 -2.69
N LEU A 46 0.24 -20.11 -3.46
CA LEU A 46 0.77 -21.45 -3.24
C LEU A 46 0.92 -22.18 -4.57
N ILE A 47 2.02 -22.88 -4.72
CA ILE A 47 2.28 -23.79 -5.83
C ILE A 47 2.70 -25.13 -5.23
N ASP A 48 1.93 -26.17 -5.51
CA ASP A 48 2.22 -27.54 -5.08
C ASP A 48 2.11 -28.48 -6.30
N GLY A 49 3.26 -28.76 -6.90
CA GLY A 49 3.33 -29.50 -8.15
C GLY A 49 2.63 -28.76 -9.30
N ASP A 50 1.53 -29.31 -9.80
CA ASP A 50 0.67 -28.72 -10.82
C ASP A 50 -0.61 -28.05 -10.25
N ARG A 51 -0.78 -28.12 -8.93
CA ARG A 51 -1.84 -27.41 -8.20
C ARG A 51 -1.37 -26.01 -7.83
N VAL A 52 -2.15 -25.01 -8.24
CA VAL A 52 -1.89 -23.59 -7.93
C VAL A 52 -3.08 -23.02 -7.17
N VAL A 53 -2.79 -22.32 -6.07
CA VAL A 53 -3.81 -21.61 -5.30
C VAL A 53 -3.63 -20.11 -5.54
N LEU A 54 -4.73 -19.49 -5.97
CA LEU A 54 -4.82 -18.05 -6.17
C LEU A 54 -5.63 -17.42 -5.06
N GLN A 55 -5.26 -16.24 -4.68
CA GLN A 55 -6.07 -15.37 -3.88
C GLN A 55 -6.71 -14.31 -4.76
N VAL A 56 -8.04 -14.31 -4.81
CA VAL A 56 -8.83 -13.33 -5.58
C VAL A 56 -9.07 -12.09 -4.72
N PHE A 57 -8.76 -10.93 -5.26
CA PHE A 57 -8.80 -9.66 -4.50
C PHE A 57 -10.21 -9.23 -4.17
N GLU A 58 -11.11 -9.30 -5.14
CA GLU A 58 -12.51 -8.91 -5.00
C GLU A 58 -13.40 -10.03 -4.40
N GLY A 59 -12.76 -11.10 -3.92
CA GLY A 59 -13.46 -12.27 -3.37
C GLY A 59 -14.01 -13.22 -4.43
N THR A 60 -14.58 -14.33 -3.97
CA THR A 60 -14.99 -15.44 -4.85
C THR A 60 -16.52 -15.55 -5.06
N ARG A 61 -17.30 -14.60 -4.54
CA ARG A 61 -18.76 -14.63 -4.67
C ARG A 61 -19.17 -14.59 -6.14
N GLY A 62 -19.95 -15.56 -6.60
CA GLY A 62 -20.43 -15.66 -7.98
C GLY A 62 -19.44 -16.29 -8.96
N ILE A 63 -18.28 -16.76 -8.51
CA ILE A 63 -17.37 -17.55 -9.33
C ILE A 63 -17.93 -18.97 -9.45
N SER A 64 -18.05 -19.47 -10.69
CA SER A 64 -18.43 -20.84 -10.99
C SER A 64 -17.21 -21.75 -10.97
N LEU A 65 -17.34 -22.96 -10.38
CA LEU A 65 -16.29 -23.98 -10.44
C LEU A 65 -16.03 -24.48 -11.87
N GLU A 66 -17.06 -24.56 -12.69
CA GLU A 66 -16.97 -25.16 -14.03
C GLU A 66 -16.65 -24.14 -15.13
N ASN A 67 -17.22 -22.93 -15.03
CA ASN A 67 -17.26 -21.97 -16.13
C ASN A 67 -16.34 -20.75 -15.94
N ALA A 68 -15.65 -20.65 -14.81
CA ALA A 68 -14.66 -19.59 -14.64
C ALA A 68 -13.43 -19.88 -15.46
N SER A 69 -12.89 -18.86 -16.15
CA SER A 69 -11.63 -18.98 -16.84
C SER A 69 -10.53 -18.16 -16.14
N THR A 70 -9.34 -18.73 -16.06
CA THR A 70 -8.20 -18.10 -15.39
C THR A 70 -7.05 -17.93 -16.38
N HIS A 71 -6.53 -16.71 -16.44
CA HIS A 71 -5.37 -16.35 -17.22
C HIS A 71 -4.24 -15.82 -16.35
N PHE A 72 -3.05 -16.42 -16.42
CA PHE A 72 -1.85 -15.95 -15.74
C PHE A 72 -1.12 -14.90 -16.58
N THR A 73 -0.69 -13.83 -15.94
CA THR A 73 -0.11 -12.66 -16.64
C THR A 73 1.39 -12.76 -16.90
N GLY A 74 2.08 -13.71 -16.25
CA GLY A 74 3.53 -13.84 -16.29
C GLY A 74 4.28 -12.78 -15.49
N LYS A 75 3.58 -11.98 -14.69
CA LYS A 75 4.16 -10.86 -13.93
C LYS A 75 3.54 -10.78 -12.54
N SER A 76 4.34 -10.34 -11.58
CA SER A 76 3.82 -9.92 -10.28
C SER A 76 3.09 -8.57 -10.39
N MET A 77 2.36 -8.19 -9.35
CA MET A 77 1.60 -6.95 -9.35
C MET A 77 2.51 -5.74 -9.57
N ASP A 78 2.17 -4.93 -10.55
CA ASP A 78 2.81 -3.65 -10.84
C ASP A 78 1.80 -2.50 -10.77
N ILE A 79 2.30 -1.29 -10.52
CA ILE A 79 1.53 -0.06 -10.55
C ILE A 79 2.05 0.86 -11.66
N ALA A 80 1.11 1.54 -12.32
CA ALA A 80 1.41 2.60 -13.28
C ALA A 80 1.91 3.84 -12.54
N LEU A 81 3.05 4.38 -12.93
CA LEU A 81 3.71 5.51 -12.30
C LEU A 81 3.92 6.64 -13.29
N SER A 82 3.55 7.84 -12.88
CA SER A 82 3.75 9.10 -13.61
C SER A 82 3.72 10.25 -12.62
N LYS A 83 4.27 11.40 -12.99
CA LYS A 83 4.08 12.66 -12.24
C LYS A 83 2.61 13.10 -12.17
N GLU A 84 1.78 12.64 -13.13
CA GLU A 84 0.34 12.89 -13.15
C GLU A 84 -0.41 12.29 -11.95
N MET A 85 0.23 11.43 -11.14
CA MET A 85 -0.32 10.94 -9.89
C MET A 85 -0.51 12.04 -8.83
N LEU A 86 0.23 13.14 -8.92
CA LEU A 86 0.07 14.28 -8.02
C LEU A 86 -1.31 14.90 -8.19
N GLY A 87 -2.01 15.11 -7.10
CA GLY A 87 -3.38 15.60 -7.09
C GLY A 87 -4.45 14.55 -7.28
N ARG A 88 -4.08 13.28 -7.49
CA ARG A 88 -5.00 12.19 -7.81
C ARG A 88 -5.32 11.31 -6.59
N VAL A 89 -6.47 10.65 -6.68
CA VAL A 89 -6.96 9.72 -5.66
C VAL A 89 -7.08 8.31 -6.26
N PHE A 90 -6.50 7.34 -5.57
CA PHE A 90 -6.46 5.93 -5.96
C PHE A 90 -7.11 5.05 -4.92
N ASP A 91 -7.59 3.89 -5.33
CA ASP A 91 -7.98 2.81 -4.41
C ASP A 91 -6.75 2.08 -3.83
N GLY A 92 -6.99 1.09 -2.98
CA GLY A 92 -5.93 0.31 -2.34
C GLY A 92 -5.06 -0.50 -3.31
N ALA A 93 -5.54 -0.77 -4.51
CA ALA A 93 -4.84 -1.49 -5.57
C ALA A 93 -4.13 -0.55 -6.57
N GLY A 94 -4.24 0.78 -6.39
CA GLY A 94 -3.61 1.77 -7.25
C GLY A 94 -4.41 2.13 -8.50
N ARG A 95 -5.71 1.82 -8.54
CA ARG A 95 -6.62 2.26 -9.62
C ARG A 95 -7.19 3.63 -9.29
N PRO A 96 -7.25 4.57 -10.27
CA PRO A 96 -7.85 5.89 -10.03
C PRO A 96 -9.34 5.79 -9.68
N ILE A 97 -9.77 6.55 -8.66
CA ILE A 97 -11.18 6.62 -8.22
C ILE A 97 -11.75 8.04 -8.25
N ASP A 98 -11.00 8.98 -8.78
CA ASP A 98 -11.34 10.40 -8.85
C ASP A 98 -12.11 10.81 -10.12
N ALA A 99 -12.53 9.86 -10.93
CA ALA A 99 -13.24 10.07 -12.21
C ALA A 99 -12.45 10.87 -13.28
N LEU A 100 -11.14 11.06 -13.09
CA LEU A 100 -10.27 11.77 -14.04
C LEU A 100 -9.63 10.84 -15.09
N GLY A 101 -10.02 9.56 -15.10
CA GLY A 101 -9.50 8.55 -16.02
C GLY A 101 -8.17 7.92 -15.59
N GLU A 102 -7.70 6.97 -16.40
CA GLU A 102 -6.46 6.23 -16.14
C GLU A 102 -5.22 7.13 -16.22
N ILE A 103 -4.19 6.74 -15.47
CA ILE A 103 -2.87 7.37 -15.54
C ILE A 103 -2.12 6.84 -16.78
N TYR A 104 -1.52 7.74 -17.54
CA TYR A 104 -0.61 7.37 -18.62
C TYR A 104 0.75 7.03 -18.03
N PRO A 105 1.16 5.74 -18.00
CA PRO A 105 2.35 5.35 -17.27
C PRO A 105 3.64 5.80 -17.98
N GLU A 106 4.48 6.54 -17.29
CA GLU A 106 5.89 6.74 -17.69
C GLU A 106 6.69 5.46 -17.40
N GLU A 107 6.36 4.78 -16.30
CA GLU A 107 6.97 3.53 -15.87
C GLU A 107 5.94 2.63 -15.18
N ARG A 108 6.12 1.31 -15.29
CA ARG A 108 5.43 0.34 -14.45
C ARG A 108 6.43 -0.34 -13.53
N ARG A 109 6.11 -0.40 -12.25
CA ARG A 109 7.03 -0.94 -11.24
C ARG A 109 6.31 -1.90 -10.30
N ASN A 110 7.00 -2.99 -9.95
CA ASN A 110 6.55 -3.94 -8.95
C ASN A 110 6.32 -3.25 -7.61
N ILE A 111 5.18 -3.49 -6.98
CA ILE A 111 4.80 -2.85 -5.71
C ILE A 111 5.58 -3.38 -4.50
N ASN A 112 6.17 -4.57 -4.58
CA ASN A 112 6.93 -5.12 -3.45
C ASN A 112 8.18 -4.29 -3.13
N GLY A 113 8.71 -3.57 -4.12
CA GLY A 113 9.87 -2.71 -3.93
C GLY A 113 11.10 -3.49 -3.44
N SER A 114 12.07 -2.76 -2.94
CA SER A 114 13.22 -3.34 -2.25
C SER A 114 13.73 -2.40 -1.17
N ALA A 115 14.21 -2.97 -0.07
CA ALA A 115 14.90 -2.19 0.95
C ALA A 115 16.11 -1.46 0.35
N ILE A 116 16.33 -0.22 0.76
CA ILE A 116 17.48 0.55 0.31
C ILE A 116 18.76 -0.13 0.84
N ASN A 117 19.71 -0.42 -0.06
CA ASN A 117 20.98 -1.00 0.34
C ASN A 117 21.66 -0.10 1.39
N PRO A 118 22.05 -0.66 2.54
CA PRO A 118 22.70 0.12 3.62
C PRO A 118 23.92 0.92 3.16
N VAL A 119 24.72 0.38 2.25
CA VAL A 119 25.92 1.05 1.72
C VAL A 119 25.58 2.28 0.88
N SER A 120 24.45 2.27 0.18
CA SER A 120 24.00 3.39 -0.64
C SER A 120 23.16 4.42 0.14
N ARG A 121 22.88 4.19 1.42
CA ARG A 121 22.15 5.15 2.24
C ARG A 121 22.99 6.38 2.51
N LYS A 122 22.39 7.55 2.29
CA LYS A 122 22.96 8.85 2.72
C LYS A 122 22.48 9.14 4.14
N TYR A 123 23.39 9.60 5.01
CA TYR A 123 23.01 10.01 6.36
C TYR A 123 22.11 11.26 6.33
N PRO A 124 20.91 11.21 6.90
CA PRO A 124 19.96 12.32 6.86
C PRO A 124 20.41 13.46 7.80
N ARG A 125 20.32 14.72 7.32
CA ARG A 125 20.73 15.92 8.08
C ARG A 125 19.74 17.07 8.00
N SER A 126 18.81 17.04 7.06
CA SER A 126 17.85 18.12 6.82
C SER A 126 16.47 17.76 7.35
N CYS A 127 15.79 18.68 8.03
CA CYS A 127 14.47 18.44 8.61
C CYS A 127 13.32 18.70 7.63
N ILE A 128 12.16 18.17 7.97
CA ILE A 128 10.86 18.55 7.45
C ILE A 128 10.13 19.28 8.59
N TYR A 129 9.71 20.51 8.37
CA TYR A 129 8.85 21.20 9.34
C TYR A 129 7.42 20.68 9.20
N THR A 130 6.89 20.17 10.30
CA THR A 130 5.53 19.63 10.36
C THR A 130 4.48 20.66 10.74
N GLY A 131 4.92 21.79 11.31
CA GLY A 131 4.04 22.81 11.88
C GLY A 131 3.41 22.40 13.22
N ILE A 132 3.84 21.26 13.79
CA ILE A 132 3.39 20.75 15.08
C ILE A 132 4.56 20.89 16.06
N SER A 133 4.43 21.82 17.02
CA SER A 133 5.51 22.20 17.92
C SER A 133 6.11 21.03 18.71
N ALA A 134 5.29 20.06 19.11
CA ALA A 134 5.75 18.86 19.80
C ALA A 134 6.65 17.99 18.92
N ILE A 135 6.35 17.87 17.63
CA ILE A 135 7.18 17.11 16.68
C ILE A 135 8.41 17.93 16.33
N ASP A 136 8.23 19.18 15.91
CA ASP A 136 9.33 20.03 15.44
C ASP A 136 10.36 20.33 16.54
N GLY A 137 9.92 20.41 17.82
CA GLY A 137 10.79 20.71 18.96
C GLY A 137 11.35 19.51 19.70
N CYS A 138 10.61 18.41 19.81
CA CYS A 138 10.99 17.27 20.66
C CYS A 138 11.33 16.00 19.89
N ALA A 139 10.78 15.82 18.69
CA ALA A 139 10.97 14.63 17.86
C ALA A 139 11.14 14.99 16.38
N THR A 140 12.01 15.97 16.12
CA THR A 140 12.21 16.58 14.79
C THR A 140 12.25 15.55 13.67
N LEU A 141 11.36 15.70 12.71
CA LEU A 141 11.28 14.83 11.55
C LEU A 141 12.40 15.16 10.55
N ILE A 142 13.25 14.20 10.29
CA ILE A 142 14.40 14.36 9.39
C ILE A 142 14.10 13.66 8.06
N ARG A 143 14.51 14.26 6.93
CA ARG A 143 14.30 13.68 5.58
C ARG A 143 14.92 12.30 5.50
N GLY A 144 14.14 11.31 5.04
CA GLY A 144 14.57 9.91 4.95
C GLY A 144 14.44 9.12 6.25
N GLN A 145 13.84 9.70 7.30
CA GLN A 145 13.57 9.06 8.58
C GLN A 145 12.21 8.35 8.59
N LYS A 146 12.04 7.45 9.54
CA LYS A 146 10.77 6.86 9.95
C LYS A 146 10.41 7.42 11.33
N LEU A 147 9.26 8.07 11.46
CA LEU A 147 8.75 8.58 12.74
C LEU A 147 7.37 7.96 13.00
N PRO A 148 7.27 6.86 13.75
CA PRO A 148 5.99 6.27 14.07
C PRO A 148 5.22 7.11 15.09
N ILE A 149 3.89 7.19 14.91
CA ILE A 149 2.97 7.82 15.86
C ILE A 149 2.12 6.72 16.47
N PHE A 150 2.19 6.56 17.78
CA PHE A 150 1.35 5.63 18.54
C PHE A 150 0.18 6.42 19.12
N SER A 151 -1.05 6.03 18.76
CA SER A 151 -2.27 6.70 19.17
C SER A 151 -3.10 5.84 20.11
N GLY A 152 -3.26 6.29 21.35
CA GLY A 152 -4.16 5.66 22.33
C GLY A 152 -5.63 5.83 21.97
N SER A 153 -6.50 5.15 22.71
CA SER A 153 -7.94 5.19 22.52
C SER A 153 -8.48 6.61 22.66
N GLY A 154 -9.33 7.03 21.70
CA GLY A 154 -9.96 8.36 21.70
C GLY A 154 -9.06 9.54 21.30
N MET A 155 -7.80 9.29 20.97
CA MET A 155 -6.89 10.33 20.49
C MET A 155 -7.19 10.72 19.03
N LYS A 156 -6.93 11.99 18.71
CA LYS A 156 -7.27 12.60 17.41
C LYS A 156 -6.17 12.39 16.35
N HIS A 157 -5.83 11.13 16.07
CA HIS A 157 -4.77 10.80 15.13
C HIS A 157 -5.10 11.17 13.67
N ASN A 158 -6.38 11.14 13.28
CA ASN A 158 -6.80 11.55 11.93
C ASN A 158 -6.63 13.06 11.71
N GLU A 159 -7.01 13.88 12.70
CA GLU A 159 -6.79 15.32 12.67
C GLU A 159 -5.30 15.67 12.66
N LEU A 160 -4.50 14.91 13.40
CA LEU A 160 -3.04 15.05 13.38
C LEU A 160 -2.46 14.71 11.99
N ALA A 161 -2.89 13.61 11.38
CA ALA A 161 -2.50 13.23 10.04
C ALA A 161 -2.88 14.30 9.01
N ALA A 162 -4.11 14.81 9.08
CA ALA A 162 -4.59 15.87 8.20
C ALA A 162 -3.80 17.18 8.40
N GLN A 163 -3.44 17.51 9.63
CA GLN A 163 -2.62 18.68 9.93
C GLN A 163 -1.20 18.54 9.34
N LEU A 164 -0.58 17.37 9.44
CA LEU A 164 0.71 17.07 8.81
C LEU A 164 0.65 17.32 7.29
N VAL A 165 -0.38 16.82 6.60
CA VAL A 165 -0.53 17.02 5.16
C VAL A 165 -0.66 18.50 4.81
N ARG A 166 -1.42 19.26 5.58
CA ARG A 166 -1.66 20.69 5.32
C ARG A 166 -0.43 21.55 5.55
N GLN A 167 0.35 21.27 6.61
CA GLN A 167 1.39 22.16 7.11
C GLN A 167 2.81 21.71 6.80
N ALA A 168 3.02 20.42 6.50
CA ALA A 168 4.38 19.92 6.26
C ALA A 168 5.04 20.62 5.08
N ARG A 169 6.29 21.02 5.29
CA ARG A 169 7.10 21.71 4.29
C ARG A 169 8.60 21.46 4.49
N VAL A 170 9.33 21.60 3.41
CA VAL A 170 10.78 21.57 3.42
C VAL A 170 11.29 23.01 3.56
N PRO A 171 12.27 23.30 4.43
CA PRO A 171 12.85 24.62 4.55
C PRO A 171 13.65 25.00 3.29
N ASN A 172 13.67 26.31 2.98
CA ASN A 172 14.56 26.95 2.01
C ASN A 172 14.47 26.50 0.54
N GLN A 173 13.31 26.07 0.07
CA GLN A 173 13.12 25.67 -1.34
C GLN A 173 14.14 24.61 -1.85
N ASP A 174 14.70 23.81 -0.95
CA ASP A 174 15.64 22.74 -1.28
C ASP A 174 14.93 21.56 -1.97
N GLY A 175 14.50 21.72 -3.22
CA GLY A 175 13.83 20.72 -4.02
C GLY A 175 12.30 20.73 -3.92
N GLU A 176 11.66 19.97 -4.78
CA GLU A 176 10.22 19.81 -4.81
C GLU A 176 9.74 18.91 -3.66
N PHE A 177 8.61 19.25 -3.07
CA PHE A 177 8.03 18.52 -1.94
C PHE A 177 6.67 17.93 -2.33
N ALA A 178 6.50 16.65 -2.08
CA ALA A 178 5.25 15.94 -2.30
C ALA A 178 4.87 15.11 -1.08
N ILE A 179 3.60 14.77 -0.99
CA ILE A 179 3.06 13.92 0.08
C ILE A 179 2.38 12.73 -0.58
N VAL A 180 2.63 11.55 -0.05
CA VAL A 180 1.87 10.34 -0.37
C VAL A 180 1.09 9.96 0.88
N PHE A 181 -0.23 9.95 0.75
CA PHE A 181 -1.14 9.64 1.85
C PHE A 181 -1.79 8.28 1.61
N ALA A 182 -1.62 7.36 2.52
CA ALA A 182 -2.19 6.02 2.45
C ALA A 182 -3.12 5.78 3.66
N ALA A 183 -4.41 5.65 3.38
CA ALA A 183 -5.42 5.32 4.38
C ALA A 183 -5.85 3.85 4.20
N MET A 184 -5.75 3.07 5.27
CA MET A 184 -5.98 1.62 5.28
C MET A 184 -7.12 1.26 6.23
N GLY A 185 -8.21 0.70 5.69
CA GLY A 185 -9.35 0.26 6.47
C GLY A 185 -10.13 1.39 7.14
N VAL A 186 -10.12 2.58 6.55
CA VAL A 186 -10.83 3.74 7.09
C VAL A 186 -12.32 3.70 6.75
N LYS A 187 -13.14 4.34 7.58
CA LYS A 187 -14.57 4.51 7.29
C LYS A 187 -14.78 5.57 6.21
N ASN A 188 -15.92 5.51 5.51
CA ASN A 188 -16.26 6.47 4.46
C ASN A 188 -16.24 7.93 4.94
N ASP A 189 -16.74 8.20 6.14
CA ASP A 189 -16.73 9.54 6.75
C ASP A 189 -15.32 10.05 7.00
N THR A 190 -14.42 9.17 7.42
CA THR A 190 -13.00 9.48 7.62
C THR A 190 -12.28 9.74 6.30
N ALA A 191 -12.55 8.93 5.28
CA ALA A 191 -11.98 9.13 3.94
C ALA A 191 -12.42 10.48 3.35
N GLU A 192 -13.70 10.81 3.47
CA GLU A 192 -14.26 12.09 3.02
C GLU A 192 -13.69 13.27 3.84
N PHE A 193 -13.51 13.11 5.15
CA PHE A 193 -12.83 14.11 5.99
C PHE A 193 -11.42 14.41 5.47
N PHE A 194 -10.62 13.40 5.14
CA PHE A 194 -9.28 13.62 4.58
C PHE A 194 -9.34 14.33 3.25
N ARG A 195 -10.18 13.86 2.32
CA ARG A 195 -10.33 14.46 1.00
C ARG A 195 -10.69 15.95 1.08
N ARG A 196 -11.72 16.28 1.84
CA ARG A 196 -12.15 17.69 2.05
C ARG A 196 -11.07 18.53 2.72
N SER A 197 -10.43 17.99 3.76
CA SER A 197 -9.37 18.70 4.48
C SER A 197 -8.20 19.08 3.58
N PHE A 198 -7.86 18.23 2.60
CA PHE A 198 -6.76 18.49 1.65
C PHE A 198 -7.20 19.46 0.53
N GLU A 199 -8.44 19.35 0.06
CA GLU A 199 -9.03 20.28 -0.92
C GLU A 199 -9.14 21.69 -0.36
N GLU A 200 -9.75 21.86 0.81
CA GLU A 200 -9.93 23.16 1.48
C GLU A 200 -8.60 23.86 1.79
N ALA A 201 -7.58 23.09 2.11
CA ALA A 201 -6.24 23.62 2.36
C ALA A 201 -5.45 23.93 1.07
N GLY A 202 -5.97 23.61 -0.11
CA GLY A 202 -5.25 23.72 -1.38
C GLY A 202 -4.02 22.79 -1.47
N ALA A 203 -3.95 21.79 -0.59
CA ALA A 203 -2.81 20.88 -0.52
C ALA A 203 -2.89 19.73 -1.53
N LEU A 204 -4.08 19.44 -2.06
CA LEU A 204 -4.33 18.25 -2.88
C LEU A 204 -3.37 18.16 -4.09
N SER A 205 -3.05 19.28 -4.73
CA SER A 205 -2.16 19.32 -5.91
C SER A 205 -0.75 18.73 -5.69
N ARG A 206 -0.31 18.63 -4.43
CA ARG A 206 0.98 18.03 -4.03
C ARG A 206 0.83 16.69 -3.32
N VAL A 207 -0.39 16.13 -3.28
CA VAL A 207 -0.71 14.88 -2.58
C VAL A 207 -1.05 13.80 -3.60
N VAL A 208 -0.49 12.61 -3.42
CA VAL A 208 -0.99 11.36 -4.03
C VAL A 208 -1.73 10.60 -2.94
N MET A 209 -3.00 10.33 -3.14
CA MET A 209 -3.86 9.74 -2.11
C MET A 209 -4.25 8.31 -2.48
N PHE A 210 -3.95 7.35 -1.60
CA PHE A 210 -4.41 5.97 -1.70
C PHE A 210 -5.43 5.71 -0.59
N LEU A 211 -6.63 5.28 -0.96
CA LEU A 211 -7.73 5.03 -0.05
C LEU A 211 -8.17 3.57 -0.12
N ASN A 212 -8.08 2.87 0.99
CA ASN A 212 -8.76 1.60 1.20
C ASN A 212 -9.79 1.79 2.31
N LEU A 213 -11.03 1.57 1.98
CA LEU A 213 -12.15 1.67 2.91
C LEU A 213 -12.28 0.42 3.77
N ALA A 214 -12.99 0.54 4.88
CA ALA A 214 -13.28 -0.61 5.75
C ALA A 214 -14.14 -1.69 5.07
N SER A 215 -14.96 -1.28 4.07
CA SER A 215 -15.80 -2.15 3.25
C SER A 215 -15.04 -2.85 2.12
N ASP A 216 -13.85 -2.36 1.76
CA ASP A 216 -13.09 -2.88 0.64
C ASP A 216 -12.40 -4.20 0.99
N PRO A 217 -12.04 -5.01 -0.01
CA PRO A 217 -11.37 -6.28 0.20
C PRO A 217 -10.10 -6.16 1.02
N ILE A 218 -9.88 -7.12 1.93
CA ILE A 218 -8.73 -7.15 2.85
C ILE A 218 -7.41 -7.10 2.10
N ILE A 219 -7.35 -7.73 0.94
CA ILE A 219 -6.14 -7.76 0.12
C ILE A 219 -5.75 -6.40 -0.38
N GLU A 220 -6.68 -5.58 -0.80
CA GLU A 220 -6.39 -4.20 -1.19
C GLU A 220 -5.76 -3.41 -0.03
N ARG A 221 -6.18 -3.69 1.21
CA ARG A 221 -5.58 -3.10 2.42
C ARG A 221 -4.11 -3.46 2.59
N ILE A 222 -3.74 -4.71 2.27
CA ILE A 222 -2.34 -5.18 2.30
C ILE A 222 -1.52 -4.56 1.15
N LEU A 223 -2.14 -4.30 0.01
CA LEU A 223 -1.47 -3.70 -1.15
C LEU A 223 -1.27 -2.18 -1.00
N THR A 224 -2.19 -1.49 -0.34
CA THR A 224 -2.23 -0.03 -0.20
C THR A 224 -0.88 0.59 0.20
N PRO A 225 -0.21 0.19 1.29
CA PRO A 225 1.07 0.79 1.67
C PRO A 225 2.19 0.46 0.69
N ARG A 226 2.11 -0.69 0.00
CA ARG A 226 3.08 -1.08 -1.03
C ARG A 226 2.96 -0.20 -2.27
N CYS A 227 1.74 0.04 -2.74
CA CYS A 227 1.45 0.96 -3.84
C CYS A 227 1.91 2.39 -3.50
N ALA A 228 1.55 2.87 -2.31
CA ALA A 228 1.92 4.20 -1.83
C ALA A 228 3.45 4.39 -1.75
N LEU A 229 4.17 3.43 -1.20
CA LEU A 229 5.63 3.50 -1.11
C LEU A 229 6.30 3.41 -2.49
N THR A 230 5.74 2.62 -3.43
CA THR A 230 6.25 2.54 -4.80
C THR A 230 6.08 3.86 -5.54
N ALA A 231 4.94 4.54 -5.37
CA ALA A 231 4.72 5.88 -5.90
C ALA A 231 5.68 6.91 -5.26
N ALA A 232 5.88 6.82 -3.94
CA ALA A 232 6.82 7.69 -3.23
C ALA A 232 8.27 7.52 -3.69
N GLU A 233 8.73 6.28 -3.85
CA GLU A 233 10.06 5.97 -4.38
C GLU A 233 10.27 6.49 -5.80
N TYR A 234 9.24 6.35 -6.65
CA TYR A 234 9.29 6.88 -8.01
C TYR A 234 9.44 8.40 -8.02
N LEU A 235 8.60 9.12 -7.29
CA LEU A 235 8.70 10.58 -7.19
C LEU A 235 10.04 11.02 -6.58
N ALA A 236 10.50 10.33 -5.54
CA ALA A 236 11.73 10.69 -4.85
C ALA A 236 12.99 10.38 -5.69
N PHE A 237 13.12 9.13 -6.16
CA PHE A 237 14.39 8.67 -6.71
C PHE A 237 14.52 8.83 -8.23
N ASN A 238 13.40 9.06 -8.96
CA ASN A 238 13.45 9.35 -10.38
C ASN A 238 13.31 10.85 -10.66
N HIS A 239 12.55 11.57 -9.84
CA HIS A 239 12.22 12.98 -10.07
C HIS A 239 12.76 13.94 -9.01
N GLY A 240 13.48 13.44 -8.00
CA GLY A 240 14.16 14.29 -7.01
C GLY A 240 13.25 14.89 -5.93
N TYR A 241 11.99 14.47 -5.82
CA TYR A 241 11.09 14.98 -4.80
C TYR A 241 11.50 14.57 -3.38
N HIS A 242 11.32 15.45 -2.43
CA HIS A 242 11.26 15.08 -1.02
C HIS A 242 9.86 14.63 -0.67
N VAL A 243 9.67 13.34 -0.51
CA VAL A 243 8.34 12.74 -0.32
C VAL A 243 8.13 12.40 1.14
N LEU A 244 7.03 12.93 1.71
CA LEU A 244 6.52 12.52 3.03
C LEU A 244 5.39 11.51 2.83
N VAL A 245 5.59 10.29 3.30
CA VAL A 245 4.58 9.23 3.26
C VAL A 245 3.90 9.14 4.62
N ILE A 246 2.60 9.36 4.65
CA ILE A 246 1.78 9.22 5.86
C ILE A 246 0.90 7.99 5.67
N MET A 247 1.00 7.02 6.58
CA MET A 247 0.26 5.76 6.53
C MET A 247 -0.63 5.62 7.76
N THR A 248 -1.94 5.62 7.57
CA THR A 248 -2.94 5.44 8.62
C THR A 248 -4.01 4.46 8.16
N ASP A 249 -4.41 3.42 8.86
CA ASP A 249 -3.95 2.96 10.14
C ASP A 249 -3.15 1.66 10.02
N MET A 250 -1.97 1.64 10.61
CA MET A 250 -1.10 0.45 10.54
C MET A 250 -1.64 -0.73 11.35
N THR A 251 -2.50 -0.48 12.34
CA THR A 251 -3.21 -1.55 13.06
C THR A 251 -4.20 -2.25 12.14
N SER A 252 -4.96 -1.50 11.34
CA SER A 252 -5.86 -2.07 10.32
C SER A 252 -5.09 -2.89 9.27
N TYR A 253 -3.87 -2.46 8.92
CA TYR A 253 -2.98 -3.23 8.07
C TYR A 253 -2.58 -4.56 8.71
N CYS A 254 -2.10 -4.54 9.96
CA CYS A 254 -1.72 -5.75 10.69
C CYS A 254 -2.89 -6.72 10.85
N GLU A 255 -4.09 -6.21 11.13
CA GLU A 255 -5.31 -7.02 11.20
C GLU A 255 -5.63 -7.69 9.87
N ALA A 256 -5.45 -6.98 8.75
CA ALA A 256 -5.62 -7.55 7.41
C ALA A 256 -4.62 -8.68 7.14
N VAL A 257 -3.36 -8.50 7.54
CA VAL A 257 -2.32 -9.55 7.42
C VAL A 257 -2.65 -10.76 8.30
N ARG A 258 -3.18 -10.54 9.52
CA ARG A 258 -3.63 -11.62 10.42
C ARG A 258 -4.79 -12.42 9.81
N GLU A 259 -5.81 -11.74 9.30
CA GLU A 259 -6.97 -12.37 8.68
C GLU A 259 -6.56 -13.15 7.42
N PHE A 260 -5.67 -12.58 6.62
CA PHE A 260 -5.12 -13.25 5.45
C PHE A 260 -4.34 -14.53 5.81
N SER A 261 -3.44 -14.46 6.81
CA SER A 261 -2.70 -15.62 7.30
C SER A 261 -3.65 -16.72 7.82
N SER A 262 -4.69 -16.31 8.55
CA SER A 262 -5.71 -17.21 9.06
C SER A 262 -6.47 -17.92 7.93
N SER A 263 -6.80 -17.21 6.85
CA SER A 263 -7.50 -17.77 5.68
C SER A 263 -6.67 -18.81 4.92
N LYS A 264 -5.32 -18.70 4.99
CA LYS A 264 -4.38 -19.70 4.45
C LYS A 264 -4.20 -20.93 5.35
N GLY A 265 -4.73 -20.92 6.57
CA GLY A 265 -4.50 -21.98 7.55
C GLY A 265 -3.07 -21.99 8.12
N GLU A 266 -2.35 -20.86 8.06
CA GLU A 266 -1.02 -20.74 8.66
C GLU A 266 -1.09 -20.85 10.18
N ILE A 267 -0.07 -21.47 10.79
CA ILE A 267 0.00 -21.61 12.25
C ILE A 267 0.19 -20.21 12.86
N PRO A 268 -0.76 -19.76 13.72
CA PRO A 268 -0.68 -18.44 14.31
C PRO A 268 0.44 -18.34 15.35
N SER A 269 1.10 -17.19 15.40
CA SER A 269 2.03 -16.80 16.46
C SER A 269 1.30 -16.01 17.55
N ARG A 270 2.02 -15.17 18.30
CA ARG A 270 1.48 -14.37 19.41
C ARG A 270 0.27 -13.54 18.96
N LYS A 271 -0.81 -13.54 19.72
CA LYS A 271 -2.09 -12.83 19.46
C LYS A 271 -2.74 -13.16 18.10
N GLY A 272 -2.42 -14.31 17.51
CA GLY A 272 -2.99 -14.74 16.25
C GLY A 272 -2.34 -14.12 15.00
N PHE A 273 -1.31 -13.31 15.14
CA PHE A 273 -0.56 -12.76 14.01
C PHE A 273 0.36 -13.80 13.37
N PRO A 274 0.66 -13.70 12.08
CA PRO A 274 1.64 -14.58 11.45
C PRO A 274 3.05 -14.31 11.98
N ALA A 275 3.88 -15.36 11.98
CA ALA A 275 5.27 -15.26 12.45
C ALA A 275 6.13 -14.25 11.65
N TYR A 276 5.77 -14.02 10.39
CA TYR A 276 6.49 -13.10 9.50
C TYR A 276 6.03 -11.64 9.59
N LEU A 277 5.07 -11.28 10.45
CA LEU A 277 4.56 -9.88 10.54
C LEU A 277 5.68 -8.86 10.75
N TYR A 278 6.67 -9.19 11.60
CA TYR A 278 7.81 -8.30 11.85
C TYR A 278 8.62 -8.03 10.58
N SER A 279 8.96 -9.07 9.83
CA SER A 279 9.74 -8.93 8.59
C SER A 279 8.92 -8.25 7.50
N ASP A 280 7.62 -8.46 7.47
CA ASP A 280 6.72 -7.79 6.54
C ASP A 280 6.67 -6.27 6.80
N LEU A 281 6.44 -5.84 8.04
CA LEU A 281 6.51 -4.44 8.44
C LEU A 281 7.91 -3.83 8.21
N ALA A 282 8.97 -4.58 8.52
CA ALA A 282 10.33 -4.13 8.25
C ALA A 282 10.55 -3.88 6.76
N SER A 283 10.00 -4.73 5.88
CA SER A 283 10.09 -4.56 4.43
C SER A 283 9.48 -3.24 3.94
N LEU A 284 8.40 -2.78 4.58
CA LEU A 284 7.76 -1.48 4.29
C LEU A 284 8.60 -0.32 4.84
N TYR A 285 9.01 -0.41 6.10
CA TYR A 285 9.69 0.70 6.76
C TYR A 285 11.12 0.92 6.25
N GLU A 286 11.81 -0.14 5.82
CA GLU A 286 13.17 -0.03 5.25
C GLU A 286 13.21 0.60 3.84
N ARG A 287 12.06 0.90 3.26
CA ARG A 287 11.94 1.69 2.03
C ARG A 287 12.13 3.20 2.26
N ALA A 288 12.06 3.67 3.51
CA ALA A 288 12.39 5.07 3.85
C ALA A 288 13.90 5.31 3.80
N GLY A 289 14.30 6.46 3.28
CA GLY A 289 15.72 6.84 3.25
C GLY A 289 16.07 7.89 2.22
N MET A 290 17.36 8.16 2.17
CA MET A 290 18.03 8.94 1.13
C MET A 290 19.10 8.05 0.50
N ILE A 291 19.27 8.17 -0.81
CA ILE A 291 20.26 7.37 -1.57
C ILE A 291 21.38 8.28 -2.02
N GLN A 292 22.62 7.81 -1.91
CA GLN A 292 23.80 8.53 -2.43
C GLN A 292 23.67 8.73 -3.95
N GLY A 293 23.96 9.97 -4.41
CA GLY A 293 23.82 10.32 -5.83
C GLY A 293 22.39 10.59 -6.29
N LYS A 294 21.39 10.54 -5.39
CA LYS A 294 20.01 10.95 -5.65
C LYS A 294 19.64 12.16 -4.77
N GLU A 295 18.88 13.10 -5.33
CA GLU A 295 18.50 14.33 -4.62
C GLU A 295 17.28 14.12 -3.71
N GLY A 296 16.35 13.28 -4.11
CA GLY A 296 15.11 13.03 -3.39
C GLY A 296 15.25 12.21 -2.10
N SER A 297 14.16 12.16 -1.33
CA SER A 297 14.08 11.41 -0.09
C SER A 297 12.69 10.81 0.10
N VAL A 298 12.62 9.65 0.74
CA VAL A 298 11.37 9.03 1.22
C VAL A 298 11.37 9.07 2.73
N THR A 299 10.47 9.85 3.32
CA THR A 299 10.29 9.98 4.77
C THR A 299 8.94 9.37 5.14
N GLN A 300 8.87 8.58 6.21
CA GLN A 300 7.66 7.87 6.59
C GLN A 300 7.15 8.29 7.97
N VAL A 301 5.84 8.49 8.05
CA VAL A 301 5.10 8.71 9.30
C VAL A 301 3.99 7.65 9.37
N PRO A 302 4.30 6.43 9.83
CA PRO A 302 3.28 5.43 10.09
C PRO A 302 2.54 5.78 11.37
N ILE A 303 1.20 5.73 11.32
CA ILE A 303 0.32 5.95 12.47
C ILE A 303 -0.27 4.59 12.87
N LEU A 304 -0.08 4.22 14.12
CA LEU A 304 -0.56 2.99 14.69
C LEU A 304 -1.54 3.30 15.83
N THR A 305 -2.78 2.87 15.67
CA THR A 305 -3.76 2.94 16.76
C THR A 305 -3.57 1.79 17.76
N MET A 306 -3.81 2.06 19.02
CA MET A 306 -3.71 1.07 20.10
C MET A 306 -5.10 0.85 20.69
N PRO A 307 -5.88 -0.12 20.21
CA PRO A 307 -7.16 -0.45 20.81
C PRO A 307 -6.97 -0.83 22.29
N ASN A 308 -7.81 -0.26 23.17
CA ASN A 308 -7.71 -0.43 24.62
C ASN A 308 -6.34 -0.01 25.22
N ASP A 309 -5.61 0.88 24.57
CA ASP A 309 -4.26 1.32 24.93
C ASP A 309 -3.22 0.19 25.04
N ASP A 310 -3.48 -0.94 24.39
CA ASP A 310 -2.58 -2.10 24.36
C ASP A 310 -1.50 -1.92 23.27
N ILE A 311 -0.28 -1.68 23.73
CA ILE A 311 0.91 -1.53 22.86
C ILE A 311 1.61 -2.87 22.57
N THR A 312 1.22 -3.96 23.20
CA THR A 312 1.96 -5.24 23.16
C THR A 312 1.52 -6.16 22.03
#